data_055f734966832a021dc0c73a282fe457
#
_entry.id   055f734966832a021dc0c73a282fe457
#
_cell.length_a   1.000
_cell.length_b   1.000
_cell.length_c   1.000
_cell.angle_alpha   90.00
_cell.angle_beta   90.00
_cell.angle_gamma   90.00
#
_symmetry.space_group_name_H-M   'P 1'
#
loop_
_entity.id
_entity.type
_entity.pdbx_description
1 polymer ?
#
loop_
_entity_poly.entity_id
_entity_poly.type
_entity_poly.pdbx_seq_one_letter_code
_entity_poly.pdbx_strand_id
1 'polypeptide(L)'
;MKHAQKPRLVKTKWGFYQYDPMPSDEELYDYYAHKYYQTGQGSYSPEYLNEEIAYFQLKANLIYIKASQLSNIQPGAKLIDIGCGEGWIMDEFYKRGLSVSGLDFSKHGIEKFHPHLLTFFDQGNIFEKIQKTLSDGILFDVVILANVIEHVKEPVLLLEEIKKCMGPCALLIIVAPNDFSALHQILIEKKIIPRKFWLCYPDHLSYFNRNSMINLLSDFGYSILATVADNPIDLNLFNENSNYIKDPSKGKNTHLFRVRMDNFLADINIEKLLTIYETLGAMGVGRNLTYYCSIEK
;
A
#
# COMPACT_ATOMS: atom_id res chain seq x y z
N MET A 1 15.04 -6.96 -35.90
CA MET A 1 14.85 -6.57 -34.49
C MET A 1 13.68 -5.62 -34.45
N LYS A 2 12.53 -6.01 -33.89
CA LYS A 2 11.41 -5.07 -33.65
C LYS A 2 11.89 -4.07 -32.62
N HIS A 3 11.89 -2.78 -32.96
CA HIS A 3 12.15 -1.72 -31.99
C HIS A 3 11.12 -1.88 -30.87
N ALA A 4 11.56 -2.25 -29.66
CA ALA A 4 10.69 -2.28 -28.49
C ALA A 4 10.15 -0.86 -28.31
N GLN A 5 8.83 -0.74 -28.35
CA GLN A 5 8.15 0.55 -28.17
C GLN A 5 8.41 1.01 -26.74
N LYS A 6 8.90 2.23 -26.55
CA LYS A 6 9.09 2.77 -25.18
C LYS A 6 7.76 2.79 -24.43
N PRO A 7 7.71 2.28 -23.19
CA PRO A 7 6.49 2.31 -22.41
C PRO A 7 6.02 3.76 -22.21
N ARG A 8 4.73 3.97 -22.40
CA ARG A 8 4.05 5.26 -22.20
C ARG A 8 2.94 5.11 -21.17
N LEU A 9 2.62 6.16 -20.47
CA LEU A 9 1.49 6.17 -19.56
C LEU A 9 0.19 6.39 -20.33
N VAL A 10 -0.76 5.46 -20.16
CA VAL A 10 -2.10 5.51 -20.74
C VAL A 10 -3.10 5.62 -19.59
N LYS A 11 -4.08 6.49 -19.74
CA LYS A 11 -5.17 6.64 -18.78
C LYS A 11 -6.24 5.59 -19.04
N THR A 12 -6.57 4.82 -18.02
CA THR A 12 -7.62 3.78 -18.10
C THR A 12 -9.03 4.37 -18.05
N LYS A 13 -10.05 3.57 -18.34
CA LYS A 13 -11.47 3.97 -18.21
C LYS A 13 -11.85 4.39 -16.78
N TRP A 14 -11.17 3.88 -15.75
CA TRP A 14 -11.40 4.26 -14.36
C TRP A 14 -10.64 5.50 -13.92
N GLY A 15 -9.71 5.99 -14.77
CA GLY A 15 -8.98 7.24 -14.55
C GLY A 15 -7.61 7.09 -13.90
N PHE A 16 -7.17 5.89 -13.54
CA PHE A 16 -5.77 5.68 -13.16
C PHE A 16 -4.88 5.56 -14.40
N TYR A 17 -3.58 5.78 -14.22
CA TYR A 17 -2.61 5.64 -15.30
C TYR A 17 -1.88 4.31 -15.19
N GLN A 18 -1.57 3.73 -16.34
CA GLN A 18 -0.87 2.46 -16.45
C GLN A 18 0.11 2.52 -17.62
N TYR A 19 1.23 1.78 -17.54
CA TYR A 19 2.14 1.71 -18.66
C TYR A 19 1.61 0.82 -19.79
N ASP A 20 1.87 1.23 -21.05
CA ASP A 20 1.58 0.50 -22.27
C ASP A 20 2.74 0.68 -23.27
N PRO A 21 3.42 -0.40 -23.72
CA PRO A 21 3.24 -1.78 -23.26
C PRO A 21 3.71 -1.98 -21.82
N MET A 22 3.14 -3.00 -21.16
CA MET A 22 3.63 -3.49 -19.87
C MET A 22 5.02 -4.09 -20.03
N PRO A 23 5.86 -4.05 -18.98
CA PRO A 23 7.14 -4.76 -18.99
C PRO A 23 6.92 -6.26 -19.16
N SER A 24 7.88 -6.92 -19.80
CA SER A 24 7.89 -8.39 -19.89
C SER A 24 8.09 -9.02 -18.50
N ASP A 25 7.76 -10.31 -18.36
CA ASP A 25 8.04 -11.02 -17.12
C ASP A 25 9.54 -11.12 -16.84
N GLU A 26 10.35 -11.20 -17.89
CA GLU A 26 11.81 -11.20 -17.80
C GLU A 26 12.35 -9.87 -17.29
N GLU A 27 11.85 -8.73 -17.79
CA GLU A 27 12.22 -7.39 -17.29
C GLU A 27 11.86 -7.19 -15.82
N LEU A 28 10.69 -7.66 -15.39
CA LEU A 28 10.28 -7.61 -14.00
C LEU A 28 11.09 -8.54 -13.11
N TYR A 29 11.35 -9.77 -13.58
CA TYR A 29 12.20 -10.70 -12.86
C TYR A 29 13.60 -10.12 -12.64
N ASP A 30 14.23 -9.58 -13.69
CA ASP A 30 15.54 -8.94 -13.60
C ASP A 30 15.55 -7.76 -12.64
N TYR A 31 14.46 -6.96 -12.65
CA TYR A 31 14.33 -5.84 -11.72
C TYR A 31 14.27 -6.30 -10.27
N TYR A 32 13.36 -7.23 -9.94
CA TYR A 32 13.18 -7.71 -8.57
C TYR A 32 14.37 -8.58 -8.10
N ALA A 33 14.94 -9.40 -8.97
CA ALA A 33 16.07 -10.26 -8.61
C ALA A 33 17.39 -9.49 -8.38
N HIS A 34 17.63 -8.41 -9.14
CA HIS A 34 18.94 -7.76 -9.19
C HIS A 34 18.98 -6.29 -8.77
N LYS A 35 17.84 -5.61 -8.67
CA LYS A 35 17.78 -4.19 -8.34
C LYS A 35 17.02 -3.88 -7.07
N TYR A 36 15.86 -4.45 -6.89
CA TYR A 36 14.95 -4.09 -5.81
C TYR A 36 15.52 -4.35 -4.41
N TYR A 37 16.13 -5.53 -4.20
CA TYR A 37 16.69 -5.93 -2.89
C TYR A 37 18.16 -5.57 -2.71
N GLN A 38 18.91 -5.25 -3.78
CA GLN A 38 20.37 -5.15 -3.71
C GLN A 38 20.90 -3.72 -3.75
N THR A 39 20.12 -2.74 -4.23
CA THR A 39 20.63 -1.37 -4.46
C THR A 39 20.30 -0.38 -3.35
N GLY A 40 19.57 -0.76 -2.31
CA GLY A 40 19.09 0.17 -1.28
C GLY A 40 18.17 1.28 -1.82
N GLN A 41 17.77 1.17 -3.08
CA GLN A 41 16.82 2.09 -3.73
C GLN A 41 15.35 1.68 -3.54
N GLY A 42 15.12 0.46 -3.01
CA GLY A 42 13.81 -0.02 -2.61
C GLY A 42 13.36 0.56 -1.27
N SER A 43 12.11 0.33 -0.92
CA SER A 43 11.49 0.80 0.34
C SER A 43 12.07 0.14 1.60
N TYR A 44 12.96 -0.84 1.45
CA TYR A 44 13.54 -1.60 2.55
C TYR A 44 14.86 -1.02 3.03
N SER A 45 14.95 -0.73 4.33
CA SER A 45 16.21 -0.36 4.96
C SER A 45 16.86 -1.58 5.62
N PRO A 46 18.20 -1.72 5.57
CA PRO A 46 18.90 -2.75 6.34
C PRO A 46 18.71 -2.57 7.84
N GLU A 47 18.47 -1.37 8.33
CA GLU A 47 18.24 -1.07 9.75
C GLU A 47 17.26 0.10 9.87
N TYR A 48 16.35 0.01 10.85
CA TYR A 48 15.42 1.09 11.22
C TYR A 48 15.80 1.63 12.60
N LEU A 49 15.60 2.93 12.78
CA LEU A 49 15.65 3.55 14.10
C LEU A 49 14.45 3.09 14.93
N ASN A 50 14.59 3.09 16.25
CA ASN A 50 13.49 2.72 17.15
C ASN A 50 12.22 3.58 16.89
N GLU A 51 12.40 4.86 16.57
CA GLU A 51 11.29 5.76 16.24
C GLU A 51 10.61 5.39 14.91
N GLU A 52 11.34 4.80 13.95
CA GLU A 52 10.76 4.30 12.69
C GLU A 52 10.01 2.99 12.92
N ILE A 53 10.53 2.09 13.76
CA ILE A 53 9.84 0.86 14.18
C ILE A 53 8.50 1.22 14.86
N ALA A 54 8.53 2.16 15.81
CA ALA A 54 7.32 2.65 16.49
C ALA A 54 6.31 3.25 15.47
N TYR A 55 6.80 3.96 14.48
CA TYR A 55 5.96 4.53 13.41
C TYR A 55 5.32 3.44 12.52
N PHE A 56 6.04 2.36 12.17
CA PHE A 56 5.44 1.26 11.40
C PHE A 56 4.39 0.50 12.23
N GLN A 57 4.64 0.29 13.51
CA GLN A 57 3.67 -0.29 14.44
C GLN A 57 2.44 0.62 14.60
N LEU A 58 2.65 1.93 14.71
CA LEU A 58 1.55 2.91 14.75
C LEU A 58 0.67 2.85 13.49
N LYS A 59 1.28 2.78 12.30
CA LYS A 59 0.52 2.64 11.04
C LYS A 59 -0.32 1.37 11.02
N ALA A 60 0.26 0.24 11.42
CA ALA A 60 -0.46 -1.03 11.51
C ALA A 60 -1.62 -0.95 12.51
N ASN A 61 -1.39 -0.34 13.68
CA ASN A 61 -2.41 -0.16 14.71
C ASN A 61 -3.55 0.77 14.24
N LEU A 62 -3.26 1.87 13.54
CA LEU A 62 -4.29 2.75 12.95
C LEU A 62 -5.17 1.98 11.95
N ILE A 63 -4.56 1.11 11.13
CA ILE A 63 -5.30 0.24 10.20
C ILE A 63 -6.22 -0.71 10.99
N TYR A 64 -5.72 -1.34 12.05
CA TYR A 64 -6.51 -2.24 12.89
C TYR A 64 -7.66 -1.52 13.59
N ILE A 65 -7.40 -0.36 14.22
CA ILE A 65 -8.42 0.44 14.91
C ILE A 65 -9.55 0.77 13.94
N LYS A 66 -9.22 1.28 12.75
CA LYS A 66 -10.24 1.61 11.76
C LYS A 66 -11.00 0.38 11.27
N ALA A 67 -10.32 -0.72 10.99
CA ALA A 67 -10.96 -1.98 10.60
C ALA A 67 -11.95 -2.47 11.66
N SER A 68 -11.58 -2.40 12.94
CA SER A 68 -12.43 -2.79 14.07
C SER A 68 -13.65 -1.89 14.28
N GLN A 69 -13.57 -0.60 13.90
CA GLN A 69 -14.71 0.32 13.91
C GLN A 69 -15.73 0.01 12.81
N LEU A 70 -15.25 -0.54 11.66
CA LEU A 70 -16.08 -0.78 10.47
C LEU A 70 -16.65 -2.20 10.41
N SER A 71 -15.98 -3.16 11.04
CA SER A 71 -16.36 -4.57 11.01
C SER A 71 -16.17 -5.19 12.38
N ASN A 72 -17.07 -6.14 12.73
CA ASN A 72 -16.97 -6.87 13.99
C ASN A 72 -15.91 -7.98 13.89
N ILE A 73 -14.64 -7.58 13.91
CA ILE A 73 -13.50 -8.49 13.84
C ILE A 73 -13.31 -9.20 15.18
N GLN A 74 -13.57 -10.51 15.22
CA GLN A 74 -13.43 -11.31 16.44
C GLN A 74 -12.09 -12.06 16.49
N PRO A 75 -11.58 -12.40 17.68
CA PRO A 75 -10.47 -13.35 17.79
C PRO A 75 -10.78 -14.64 17.05
N GLY A 76 -9.80 -15.19 16.34
CA GLY A 76 -9.95 -16.35 15.46
C GLY A 76 -10.46 -16.04 14.04
N ALA A 77 -10.87 -14.79 13.76
CA ALA A 77 -11.17 -14.35 12.39
C ALA A 77 -9.97 -14.60 11.45
N LYS A 78 -10.25 -15.06 10.24
CA LYS A 78 -9.22 -15.40 9.26
C LYS A 78 -8.78 -14.16 8.48
N LEU A 79 -7.49 -13.90 8.48
CA LEU A 79 -6.88 -12.82 7.73
C LEU A 79 -5.88 -13.36 6.71
N ILE A 80 -5.87 -12.75 5.52
CA ILE A 80 -4.79 -12.90 4.56
C ILE A 80 -4.19 -11.54 4.24
N ASP A 81 -2.85 -11.44 4.35
CA ASP A 81 -2.05 -10.27 3.96
C ASP A 81 -1.29 -10.60 2.67
N ILE A 82 -1.78 -10.05 1.56
CA ILE A 82 -1.27 -10.30 0.21
C ILE A 82 -0.18 -9.26 -0.09
N GLY A 83 1.07 -9.73 -0.25
CA GLY A 83 2.24 -8.87 -0.32
C GLY A 83 2.63 -8.33 1.06
N CYS A 84 2.72 -9.22 2.06
CA CYS A 84 2.87 -8.83 3.46
C CYS A 84 4.23 -8.20 3.81
N GLY A 85 5.23 -8.29 2.91
CA GLY A 85 6.54 -7.65 3.05
C GLY A 85 7.24 -7.96 4.37
N GLU A 86 7.41 -6.94 5.20
CA GLU A 86 8.05 -7.05 6.53
C GLU A 86 7.10 -7.57 7.62
N GLY A 87 5.79 -7.68 7.34
CA GLY A 87 4.80 -8.28 8.23
C GLY A 87 4.21 -7.34 9.30
N TRP A 88 4.44 -6.03 9.25
CA TRP A 88 3.96 -5.09 10.28
C TRP A 88 2.45 -5.12 10.50
N ILE A 89 1.67 -5.16 9.43
CA ILE A 89 0.21 -5.20 9.52
C ILE A 89 -0.24 -6.59 9.98
N MET A 90 0.32 -7.64 9.38
CA MET A 90 0.03 -9.02 9.75
C MET A 90 0.31 -9.28 11.25
N ASP A 91 1.42 -8.74 11.80
CA ASP A 91 1.81 -8.86 13.21
C ASP A 91 0.81 -8.18 14.14
N GLU A 92 0.33 -6.98 13.79
CA GLU A 92 -0.67 -6.26 14.58
C GLU A 92 -1.96 -7.08 14.70
N PHE A 93 -2.48 -7.62 13.60
CA PHE A 93 -3.68 -8.45 13.62
C PHE A 93 -3.46 -9.79 14.32
N TYR A 94 -2.28 -10.40 14.18
CA TYR A 94 -1.89 -11.60 14.92
C TYR A 94 -1.91 -11.37 16.44
N LYS A 95 -1.35 -10.26 16.91
CA LYS A 95 -1.38 -9.86 18.34
C LYS A 95 -2.80 -9.63 18.88
N ARG A 96 -3.75 -9.30 18.01
CA ARG A 96 -5.18 -9.18 18.33
C ARG A 96 -5.92 -10.52 18.30
N GLY A 97 -5.23 -11.62 18.05
CA GLY A 97 -5.77 -12.98 18.10
C GLY A 97 -6.41 -13.48 16.81
N LEU A 98 -6.13 -12.85 15.66
CA LEU A 98 -6.61 -13.36 14.38
C LEU A 98 -5.77 -14.55 13.91
N SER A 99 -6.40 -15.41 13.11
CA SER A 99 -5.72 -16.46 12.36
C SER A 99 -5.17 -15.85 11.07
N VAL A 100 -3.87 -15.59 11.03
CA VAL A 100 -3.23 -14.85 9.95
C VAL A 100 -2.59 -15.78 8.91
N SER A 101 -2.57 -15.34 7.65
CA SER A 101 -1.80 -15.92 6.55
C SER A 101 -1.13 -14.80 5.78
N GLY A 102 0.16 -14.91 5.47
CA GLY A 102 0.93 -13.95 4.70
C GLY A 102 1.38 -14.54 3.37
N LEU A 103 1.28 -13.75 2.30
CA LEU A 103 1.82 -14.10 0.98
C LEU A 103 2.81 -13.04 0.55
N ASP A 104 4.00 -13.44 0.08
CA ASP A 104 4.94 -12.52 -0.56
C ASP A 104 5.91 -13.28 -1.48
N PHE A 105 6.51 -12.56 -2.41
CA PHE A 105 7.57 -13.08 -3.28
C PHE A 105 8.85 -13.43 -2.52
N SER A 106 9.13 -12.69 -1.43
CA SER A 106 10.34 -12.77 -0.65
C SER A 106 10.05 -12.92 0.84
N LYS A 107 10.67 -13.90 1.46
CA LYS A 107 10.61 -14.05 2.92
C LYS A 107 11.53 -13.09 3.68
N HIS A 108 12.40 -12.34 2.97
CA HIS A 108 13.47 -11.57 3.61
C HIS A 108 12.97 -10.56 4.65
N GLY A 109 11.91 -9.82 4.34
CA GLY A 109 11.33 -8.82 5.23
C GLY A 109 10.75 -9.43 6.49
N ILE A 110 9.85 -10.40 6.33
CA ILE A 110 9.18 -11.06 7.46
C ILE A 110 10.16 -11.87 8.33
N GLU A 111 11.14 -12.54 7.71
CA GLU A 111 12.20 -13.29 8.41
C GLU A 111 13.03 -12.38 9.31
N LYS A 112 13.27 -11.15 8.88
CA LYS A 112 14.07 -10.17 9.61
C LYS A 112 13.30 -9.48 10.74
N PHE A 113 12.08 -9.03 10.49
CA PHE A 113 11.35 -8.17 11.42
C PHE A 113 10.31 -8.94 12.26
N HIS A 114 9.71 -9.99 11.71
CA HIS A 114 8.67 -10.78 12.37
C HIS A 114 8.88 -12.29 12.18
N PRO A 115 10.04 -12.86 12.59
CA PRO A 115 10.37 -14.28 12.34
C PRO A 115 9.36 -15.27 12.95
N HIS A 116 8.62 -14.87 13.98
CA HIS A 116 7.57 -15.68 14.58
C HIS A 116 6.35 -15.89 13.66
N LEU A 117 6.19 -15.07 12.62
CA LEU A 117 5.12 -15.20 11.62
C LEU A 117 5.50 -16.12 10.44
N LEU A 118 6.73 -16.60 10.35
CA LEU A 118 7.18 -17.47 9.24
C LEU A 118 6.35 -18.75 9.09
N THR A 119 5.77 -19.28 10.18
CA THR A 119 4.89 -20.45 10.13
C THR A 119 3.55 -20.20 9.45
N PHE A 120 3.18 -18.93 9.28
CA PHE A 120 1.96 -18.46 8.64
C PHE A 120 2.23 -17.82 7.27
N PHE A 121 3.46 -17.93 6.78
CA PHE A 121 3.93 -17.28 5.56
C PHE A 121 4.07 -18.30 4.42
N ASP A 122 3.58 -17.94 3.25
CA ASP A 122 3.74 -18.72 2.02
C ASP A 122 4.45 -17.86 0.95
N GLN A 123 5.63 -18.33 0.51
CA GLN A 123 6.43 -17.63 -0.49
C GLN A 123 6.00 -18.01 -1.90
N GLY A 124 5.84 -17.02 -2.78
CA GLY A 124 5.63 -17.27 -4.21
C GLY A 124 4.80 -16.23 -4.94
N ASN A 125 4.33 -16.61 -6.12
CA ASN A 125 3.46 -15.75 -6.93
C ASN A 125 2.09 -15.60 -6.27
N ILE A 126 1.64 -14.36 -6.07
CA ILE A 126 0.38 -14.07 -5.36
C ILE A 126 -0.84 -14.64 -6.08
N PHE A 127 -0.87 -14.61 -7.43
CA PHE A 127 -1.99 -15.18 -8.19
C PHE A 127 -2.09 -16.70 -8.04
N GLU A 128 -0.96 -17.42 -8.13
CA GLU A 128 -0.93 -18.87 -7.94
C GLU A 128 -1.38 -19.25 -6.52
N LYS A 129 -0.94 -18.49 -5.52
CA LYS A 129 -1.27 -18.74 -4.12
C LYS A 129 -2.74 -18.44 -3.81
N ILE A 130 -3.30 -17.35 -4.37
CA ILE A 130 -4.73 -17.05 -4.27
C ILE A 130 -5.55 -18.19 -4.92
N GLN A 131 -5.17 -18.66 -6.10
CA GLN A 131 -5.84 -19.78 -6.77
C GLN A 131 -5.82 -21.07 -5.94
N LYS A 132 -4.68 -21.36 -5.30
CA LYS A 132 -4.59 -22.49 -4.38
C LYS A 132 -5.56 -22.33 -3.19
N THR A 133 -5.56 -21.16 -2.57
CA THR A 133 -6.47 -20.84 -1.46
C THR A 133 -7.94 -21.02 -1.85
N LEU A 134 -8.30 -20.60 -3.07
CA LEU A 134 -9.65 -20.81 -3.62
C LEU A 134 -9.96 -22.29 -3.81
N SER A 135 -9.01 -23.07 -4.32
CA SER A 135 -9.20 -24.53 -4.49
C SER A 135 -9.37 -25.27 -3.17
N ASP A 136 -8.76 -24.76 -2.10
CA ASP A 136 -8.88 -25.29 -0.75
C ASP A 136 -10.20 -24.85 -0.06
N GLY A 137 -11.04 -24.04 -0.73
CA GLY A 137 -12.31 -23.54 -0.22
C GLY A 137 -12.19 -22.60 0.99
N ILE A 138 -11.04 -21.95 1.18
CA ILE A 138 -10.79 -21.05 2.30
C ILE A 138 -11.33 -19.66 1.97
N LEU A 139 -12.18 -19.14 2.87
CA LEU A 139 -12.65 -17.75 2.83
C LEU A 139 -12.06 -16.99 4.01
N PHE A 140 -11.78 -15.70 3.79
CA PHE A 140 -11.23 -14.79 4.78
C PHE A 140 -12.24 -13.75 5.24
N ASP A 141 -12.12 -13.35 6.50
CA ASP A 141 -12.89 -12.27 7.11
C ASP A 141 -12.22 -10.90 6.87
N VAL A 142 -10.88 -10.90 6.75
CA VAL A 142 -10.09 -9.71 6.44
C VAL A 142 -9.08 -10.04 5.33
N VAL A 143 -9.06 -9.23 4.30
CA VAL A 143 -8.06 -9.29 3.22
C VAL A 143 -7.29 -7.98 3.19
N ILE A 144 -5.97 -8.05 3.26
CA ILE A 144 -5.09 -6.89 3.18
C ILE A 144 -4.32 -6.91 1.87
N LEU A 145 -4.21 -5.75 1.25
CA LEU A 145 -3.46 -5.49 0.03
C LEU A 145 -2.74 -4.15 0.21
N ALA A 146 -1.55 -4.17 0.84
CA ALA A 146 -0.85 -2.95 1.21
C ALA A 146 0.37 -2.71 0.33
N ASN A 147 0.31 -1.66 -0.52
CA ASN A 147 1.36 -1.29 -1.49
C ASN A 147 1.72 -2.48 -2.42
N VAL A 148 0.71 -3.07 -3.04
CA VAL A 148 0.84 -4.20 -3.96
C VAL A 148 0.14 -3.91 -5.29
N ILE A 149 -1.04 -3.29 -5.25
CA ILE A 149 -1.89 -3.10 -6.45
C ILE A 149 -1.19 -2.27 -7.54
N GLU A 150 -0.31 -1.36 -7.16
CA GLU A 150 0.50 -0.54 -8.07
C GLU A 150 1.62 -1.31 -8.77
N HIS A 151 2.04 -2.45 -8.23
CA HIS A 151 3.15 -3.27 -8.73
C HIS A 151 2.70 -4.40 -9.67
N VAL A 152 1.41 -4.76 -9.66
CA VAL A 152 0.93 -5.87 -10.49
C VAL A 152 0.57 -5.40 -11.89
N LYS A 153 0.80 -6.29 -12.89
CA LYS A 153 0.41 -6.03 -14.28
C LYS A 153 -1.10 -5.94 -14.46
N GLU A 154 -1.84 -6.77 -13.72
CA GLU A 154 -3.27 -6.99 -13.87
C GLU A 154 -4.01 -6.64 -12.56
N PRO A 155 -4.07 -5.35 -12.17
CA PRO A 155 -4.71 -4.96 -10.91
C PRO A 155 -6.20 -5.28 -10.87
N VAL A 156 -6.86 -5.27 -12.02
CA VAL A 156 -8.27 -5.65 -12.18
C VAL A 156 -8.48 -7.11 -11.86
N LEU A 157 -7.69 -7.99 -12.48
CA LEU A 157 -7.74 -9.43 -12.23
C LEU A 157 -7.46 -9.75 -10.76
N LEU A 158 -6.50 -9.05 -10.15
CA LEU A 158 -6.20 -9.23 -8.73
C LEU A 158 -7.42 -8.94 -7.85
N LEU A 159 -8.14 -7.85 -8.11
CA LEU A 159 -9.36 -7.51 -7.36
C LEU A 159 -10.47 -8.55 -7.57
N GLU A 160 -10.63 -9.07 -8.79
CA GLU A 160 -11.59 -10.15 -9.07
C GLU A 160 -11.27 -11.43 -8.31
N GLU A 161 -10.00 -11.83 -8.25
CA GLU A 161 -9.57 -13.03 -7.52
C GLU A 161 -9.69 -12.85 -6.01
N ILE A 162 -9.32 -11.67 -5.48
CA ILE A 162 -9.51 -11.33 -4.06
C ILE A 162 -10.98 -11.44 -3.67
N LYS A 163 -11.90 -10.93 -4.50
CA LYS A 163 -13.33 -10.99 -4.22
C LYS A 163 -13.84 -12.40 -3.99
N LYS A 164 -13.28 -13.38 -4.69
CA LYS A 164 -13.65 -14.80 -4.54
C LYS A 164 -13.16 -15.41 -3.22
N CYS A 165 -12.10 -14.86 -2.62
CA CYS A 165 -11.56 -15.31 -1.33
C CYS A 165 -12.23 -14.66 -0.13
N MET A 166 -13.10 -13.67 -0.34
CA MET A 166 -13.75 -12.92 0.73
C MET A 166 -15.02 -13.63 1.21
N GLY A 167 -15.15 -13.77 2.53
CA GLY A 167 -16.38 -14.21 3.16
C GLY A 167 -17.53 -13.18 3.03
N PRO A 168 -18.77 -13.55 3.39
CA PRO A 168 -19.96 -12.71 3.17
C PRO A 168 -19.95 -11.33 3.84
N CYS A 169 -19.20 -11.19 4.92
CA CYS A 169 -19.05 -9.94 5.69
C CYS A 169 -17.59 -9.48 5.76
N ALA A 170 -16.77 -9.96 4.82
CA ALA A 170 -15.36 -9.70 4.84
C ALA A 170 -15.03 -8.23 4.56
N LEU A 171 -13.93 -7.77 5.15
CA LEU A 171 -13.34 -6.45 4.95
C LEU A 171 -12.11 -6.58 4.06
N LEU A 172 -12.10 -5.85 2.94
CA LEU A 172 -10.90 -5.63 2.13
C LEU A 172 -10.26 -4.31 2.53
N ILE A 173 -8.97 -4.34 2.82
CA ILE A 173 -8.17 -3.15 3.18
C ILE A 173 -7.09 -2.98 2.11
N ILE A 174 -7.18 -1.90 1.33
CA ILE A 174 -6.19 -1.59 0.29
C ILE A 174 -5.44 -0.33 0.71
N VAL A 175 -4.12 -0.42 0.79
CA VAL A 175 -3.23 0.75 0.89
C VAL A 175 -2.56 0.95 -0.45
N ALA A 176 -2.68 2.14 -1.03
CA ALA A 176 -2.03 2.46 -2.30
C ALA A 176 -1.54 3.91 -2.33
N PRO A 177 -0.46 4.20 -3.09
CA PRO A 177 -0.01 5.56 -3.33
C PRO A 177 -1.09 6.42 -3.95
N ASN A 178 -1.16 7.69 -3.51
CA ASN A 178 -2.12 8.67 -4.03
C ASN A 178 -1.45 9.55 -5.11
N ASP A 179 -1.13 8.91 -6.22
CA ASP A 179 -0.39 9.52 -7.32
C ASP A 179 -1.29 10.34 -8.25
N PHE A 180 -0.73 11.33 -8.95
CA PHE A 180 -1.51 12.29 -9.74
C PHE A 180 -2.65 12.96 -8.94
N SER A 181 -2.49 13.09 -7.63
CA SER A 181 -3.42 13.77 -6.74
C SER A 181 -3.52 15.26 -7.06
N ALA A 182 -4.54 15.94 -6.53
CA ALA A 182 -4.67 17.39 -6.67
C ALA A 182 -3.43 18.12 -6.12
N LEU A 183 -2.84 17.63 -5.02
CA LEU A 183 -1.59 18.15 -4.47
C LEU A 183 -0.44 18.03 -5.49
N HIS A 184 -0.26 16.85 -6.09
CA HIS A 184 0.77 16.63 -7.11
C HIS A 184 0.60 17.55 -8.33
N GLN A 185 -0.63 17.78 -8.76
CA GLN A 185 -0.92 18.70 -9.87
C GLN A 185 -0.51 20.14 -9.54
N ILE A 186 -0.90 20.62 -8.36
CA ILE A 186 -0.53 21.97 -7.88
C ILE A 186 0.99 22.12 -7.77
N LEU A 187 1.71 21.11 -7.26
CA LEU A 187 3.16 21.16 -7.13
C LEU A 187 3.87 21.31 -8.49
N ILE A 188 3.36 20.63 -9.53
CA ILE A 188 3.88 20.74 -10.90
C ILE A 188 3.50 22.09 -11.54
N GLU A 189 2.21 22.47 -11.49
CA GLU A 189 1.72 23.71 -12.10
C GLU A 189 2.40 24.95 -11.54
N LYS A 190 2.60 24.99 -10.23
CA LYS A 190 3.31 26.09 -9.55
C LYS A 190 4.84 25.96 -9.64
N LYS A 191 5.37 24.97 -10.35
CA LYS A 191 6.81 24.70 -10.50
C LYS A 191 7.55 24.56 -9.16
N ILE A 192 6.85 24.07 -8.14
CA ILE A 192 7.43 23.79 -6.81
C ILE A 192 8.35 22.58 -6.89
N ILE A 193 8.02 21.60 -7.74
CA ILE A 193 8.85 20.45 -8.05
C ILE A 193 9.18 20.41 -9.55
N PRO A 194 10.39 19.93 -9.91
CA PRO A 194 10.83 19.93 -11.32
C PRO A 194 10.34 18.74 -12.14
N ARG A 195 9.83 17.70 -11.48
CA ARG A 195 9.46 16.43 -12.13
C ARG A 195 8.34 15.71 -11.38
N LYS A 196 7.66 14.80 -12.07
CA LYS A 196 6.70 13.84 -11.49
C LYS A 196 7.48 12.73 -10.76
N PHE A 197 7.84 12.97 -9.51
CA PHE A 197 8.71 12.08 -8.72
C PHE A 197 8.08 10.74 -8.38
N TRP A 198 6.76 10.63 -8.46
CA TRP A 198 6.01 9.40 -8.21
C TRP A 198 6.09 8.38 -9.35
N LEU A 199 6.64 8.77 -10.51
CA LEU A 199 6.83 7.84 -11.63
C LEU A 199 8.09 7.00 -11.40
N CYS A 200 7.90 5.73 -11.03
CA CYS A 200 8.95 4.79 -10.63
C CYS A 200 8.94 3.53 -11.49
N TYR A 201 9.05 3.66 -12.83
CA TYR A 201 9.13 2.50 -13.73
C TYR A 201 10.47 1.75 -13.56
N PRO A 202 10.49 0.40 -13.53
CA PRO A 202 9.37 -0.55 -13.66
C PRO A 202 8.77 -0.98 -12.31
N ASP A 203 9.09 -0.32 -11.21
CA ASP A 203 8.61 -0.66 -9.87
C ASP A 203 7.09 -0.46 -9.76
N HIS A 204 6.60 0.74 -10.07
CA HIS A 204 5.17 0.99 -10.17
C HIS A 204 4.71 0.88 -11.62
N LEU A 205 3.73 0.02 -11.88
CA LEU A 205 3.12 -0.20 -13.19
C LEU A 205 1.80 0.56 -13.34
N SER A 206 1.12 0.81 -12.23
CA SER A 206 -0.16 1.52 -12.15
C SER A 206 -0.09 2.65 -11.13
N TYR A 207 -0.76 3.78 -11.44
CA TYR A 207 -0.72 4.99 -10.64
C TYR A 207 -2.14 5.43 -10.32
N PHE A 208 -2.53 5.25 -9.08
CA PHE A 208 -3.87 5.53 -8.60
C PHE A 208 -3.92 6.89 -7.91
N ASN A 209 -5.09 7.50 -7.94
CA ASN A 209 -5.48 8.56 -7.01
C ASN A 209 -6.82 8.19 -6.39
N ARG A 210 -7.27 8.99 -5.42
CA ARG A 210 -8.52 8.73 -4.71
C ARG A 210 -9.70 8.42 -5.65
N ASN A 211 -9.91 9.26 -6.65
CA ASN A 211 -11.08 9.13 -7.54
C ASN A 211 -10.98 7.89 -8.43
N SER A 212 -9.80 7.63 -8.99
CA SER A 212 -9.60 6.48 -9.87
C SER A 212 -9.69 5.15 -9.13
N MET A 213 -9.24 5.10 -7.87
CA MET A 213 -9.39 3.90 -7.04
C MET A 213 -10.86 3.68 -6.68
N ILE A 214 -11.60 4.73 -6.29
CA ILE A 214 -13.04 4.64 -6.01
C ILE A 214 -13.79 4.15 -7.26
N ASN A 215 -13.52 4.71 -8.43
CA ASN A 215 -14.15 4.29 -9.68
C ASN A 215 -13.89 2.82 -10.00
N LEU A 216 -12.62 2.39 -9.83
CA LEU A 216 -12.24 0.99 -10.04
C LEU A 216 -12.97 0.06 -9.08
N LEU A 217 -12.91 0.32 -7.79
CA LEU A 217 -13.52 -0.52 -6.76
C LEU A 217 -15.05 -0.61 -6.92
N SER A 218 -15.71 0.52 -7.19
CA SER A 218 -17.17 0.53 -7.41
C SER A 218 -17.59 -0.24 -8.66
N ASP A 219 -16.83 -0.16 -9.77
CA ASP A 219 -17.11 -0.91 -11.01
C ASP A 219 -17.01 -2.43 -10.81
N PHE A 220 -16.25 -2.88 -9.80
CA PHE A 220 -16.12 -4.29 -9.41
C PHE A 220 -17.03 -4.69 -8.24
N GLY A 221 -17.98 -3.85 -7.85
CA GLY A 221 -18.99 -4.14 -6.82
C GLY A 221 -18.39 -4.20 -5.41
N TYR A 222 -17.43 -3.32 -5.14
CA TYR A 222 -16.96 -3.04 -3.79
C TYR A 222 -17.59 -1.76 -3.27
N SER A 223 -18.17 -1.80 -2.07
CA SER A 223 -18.65 -0.63 -1.35
C SER A 223 -17.54 -0.07 -0.48
N ILE A 224 -17.15 1.19 -0.69
CA ILE A 224 -16.12 1.86 0.12
C ILE A 224 -16.74 2.36 1.42
N LEU A 225 -16.34 1.76 2.54
CA LEU A 225 -16.82 2.10 3.89
C LEU A 225 -16.08 3.31 4.46
N ALA A 226 -14.79 3.42 4.18
CA ALA A 226 -13.96 4.54 4.60
C ALA A 226 -12.75 4.72 3.68
N THR A 227 -12.22 5.94 3.66
CA THR A 227 -10.91 6.26 3.07
C THR A 227 -10.11 7.03 4.12
N VAL A 228 -8.94 6.52 4.48
CA VAL A 228 -8.05 7.11 5.49
C VAL A 228 -6.73 7.45 4.83
N ALA A 229 -6.22 8.65 5.05
CA ALA A 229 -4.89 9.04 4.57
C ALA A 229 -3.80 8.55 5.54
N ASP A 230 -2.57 8.51 5.06
CA ASP A 230 -1.40 8.60 5.92
C ASP A 230 -0.90 10.05 6.01
N ASN A 231 0.21 10.24 6.70
CA ASN A 231 0.88 11.55 6.79
C ASN A 231 1.13 12.14 5.39
N PRO A 232 0.60 13.34 5.10
CA PRO A 232 0.76 13.99 3.82
C PRO A 232 2.17 14.61 3.69
N ILE A 233 3.22 13.79 3.73
CA ILE A 233 4.61 14.23 3.69
C ILE A 233 4.90 15.18 2.52
N ASP A 234 4.19 15.03 1.41
CA ASP A 234 4.36 15.85 0.22
C ASP A 234 3.97 17.34 0.42
N LEU A 235 3.24 17.66 1.51
CA LEU A 235 3.01 19.06 1.91
C LEU A 235 4.31 19.78 2.29
N ASN A 236 5.32 19.04 2.75
CA ASN A 236 6.63 19.61 3.06
C ASN A 236 7.36 20.15 1.81
N LEU A 237 6.91 19.73 0.61
CA LEU A 237 7.50 20.22 -0.65
C LEU A 237 7.24 21.73 -0.90
N PHE A 238 6.23 22.32 -0.25
CA PHE A 238 5.98 23.77 -0.31
C PHE A 238 7.05 24.58 0.41
N ASN A 239 7.78 23.99 1.35
CA ASN A 239 8.88 24.66 2.05
C ASN A 239 10.22 24.27 1.39
N GLU A 240 10.97 25.28 0.95
CA GLU A 240 12.27 25.07 0.28
C GLU A 240 13.29 24.33 1.16
N ASN A 241 13.23 24.49 2.48
CA ASN A 241 14.13 23.82 3.42
C ASN A 241 13.81 22.32 3.62
N SER A 242 12.64 21.86 3.22
CA SER A 242 12.21 20.45 3.29
C SER A 242 11.86 19.85 1.93
N ASN A 243 12.08 20.59 0.83
CA ASN A 243 11.79 20.09 -0.52
C ASN A 243 12.85 19.08 -0.97
N TYR A 244 12.60 17.81 -0.65
CA TYR A 244 13.49 16.69 -0.95
C TYR A 244 13.48 16.27 -2.44
N ILE A 245 12.58 16.83 -3.25
CA ILE A 245 12.57 16.58 -4.71
C ILE A 245 13.55 17.51 -5.43
N LYS A 246 13.67 18.75 -4.95
CA LYS A 246 14.72 19.69 -5.43
C LYS A 246 16.10 19.32 -4.87
N ASP A 247 16.14 18.89 -3.61
CA ASP A 247 17.37 18.56 -2.91
C ASP A 247 17.21 17.23 -2.14
N PRO A 248 17.67 16.10 -2.70
CA PRO A 248 17.55 14.78 -2.08
C PRO A 248 18.19 14.67 -0.68
N SER A 249 19.18 15.51 -0.35
CA SER A 249 19.82 15.50 0.98
C SER A 249 18.86 15.81 2.13
N LYS A 250 17.74 16.47 1.83
CA LYS A 250 16.69 16.83 2.79
C LYS A 250 15.73 15.66 3.09
N GLY A 251 15.76 14.61 2.27
CA GLY A 251 14.80 13.50 2.34
C GLY A 251 14.77 12.82 3.71
N LYS A 252 15.94 12.46 4.25
CA LYS A 252 16.05 11.81 5.55
C LYS A 252 15.42 12.64 6.67
N ASN A 253 15.74 13.93 6.74
CA ASN A 253 15.23 14.80 7.79
C ASN A 253 13.71 15.04 7.66
N THR A 254 13.21 15.18 6.43
CA THR A 254 11.77 15.30 6.19
C THR A 254 11.03 14.01 6.55
N HIS A 255 11.61 12.85 6.26
CA HIS A 255 11.08 11.56 6.70
C HIS A 255 11.04 11.44 8.23
N LEU A 256 12.15 11.74 8.91
CA LEU A 256 12.20 11.67 10.37
C LEU A 256 11.25 12.69 11.05
N PHE A 257 11.06 13.86 10.45
CA PHE A 257 10.06 14.80 10.93
C PHE A 257 8.65 14.20 10.89
N ARG A 258 8.27 13.56 9.78
CA ARG A 258 7.00 12.83 9.67
C ARG A 258 6.86 11.77 10.75
N VAL A 259 7.88 10.91 10.91
CA VAL A 259 7.91 9.83 11.90
C VAL A 259 7.67 10.36 13.31
N ARG A 260 8.42 11.40 13.70
CA ARG A 260 8.32 12.01 15.03
C ARG A 260 6.99 12.71 15.27
N MET A 261 6.50 13.41 14.27
CA MET A 261 5.20 14.09 14.36
C MET A 261 4.07 13.08 14.58
N ASP A 262 4.04 11.99 13.81
CA ASP A 262 2.99 10.99 13.92
C ASP A 262 3.05 10.25 15.26
N ASN A 263 4.23 9.83 15.70
CA ASN A 263 4.42 9.19 17.01
C ASN A 263 3.97 10.14 18.13
N PHE A 264 4.38 11.40 18.10
CA PHE A 264 4.00 12.40 19.09
C PHE A 264 2.47 12.63 19.14
N LEU A 265 1.82 12.76 17.99
CA LEU A 265 0.36 12.94 17.93
C LEU A 265 -0.39 11.71 18.42
N ALA A 266 0.12 10.50 18.12
CA ALA A 266 -0.45 9.26 18.60
C ALA A 266 -0.31 9.12 20.13
N ASP A 267 0.83 9.51 20.70
CA ASP A 267 1.05 9.53 22.16
C ASP A 267 0.08 10.47 22.87
N ILE A 268 -0.29 11.59 22.24
CA ILE A 268 -1.33 12.49 22.78
C ILE A 268 -2.71 11.82 22.70
N ASN A 269 -3.12 11.39 21.51
CA ASN A 269 -4.40 10.72 21.30
C ASN A 269 -4.50 10.07 19.93
N ILE A 270 -4.37 8.76 19.88
CA ILE A 270 -4.39 7.98 18.64
C ILE A 270 -5.74 8.06 17.89
N GLU A 271 -6.87 8.14 18.60
CA GLU A 271 -8.21 8.26 18.00
C GLU A 271 -8.39 9.62 17.30
N LYS A 272 -7.81 10.67 17.85
CA LYS A 272 -7.84 12.00 17.23
C LYS A 272 -6.90 12.05 16.02
N LEU A 273 -5.75 11.39 16.08
CA LEU A 273 -4.86 11.23 14.92
C LEU A 273 -5.59 10.50 13.78
N LEU A 274 -6.29 9.40 14.09
CA LEU A 274 -7.10 8.69 13.11
C LEU A 274 -8.18 9.61 12.49
N THR A 275 -8.87 10.41 13.30
CA THR A 275 -9.88 11.38 12.82
C THR A 275 -9.28 12.42 11.86
N ILE A 276 -8.06 12.91 12.14
CA ILE A 276 -7.32 13.79 11.23
C ILE A 276 -7.08 13.08 9.89
N TYR A 277 -6.62 11.84 9.92
CA TYR A 277 -6.33 11.08 8.71
C TYR A 277 -7.58 10.67 7.93
N GLU A 278 -8.71 10.45 8.58
CA GLU A 278 -10.00 10.30 7.92
C GLU A 278 -10.41 11.57 7.17
N THR A 279 -10.26 12.73 7.81
CA THR A 279 -10.55 14.03 7.19
C THR A 279 -9.65 14.27 5.97
N LEU A 280 -8.36 14.03 6.10
CA LEU A 280 -7.41 14.15 4.99
C LEU A 280 -7.71 13.14 3.88
N GLY A 281 -8.09 11.91 4.22
CA GLY A 281 -8.50 10.87 3.27
C GLY A 281 -9.74 11.27 2.47
N ALA A 282 -10.74 11.87 3.12
CA ALA A 282 -11.92 12.42 2.45
C ALA A 282 -11.58 13.54 1.48
N MET A 283 -10.55 14.35 1.79
CA MET A 283 -10.02 15.40 0.92
C MET A 283 -9.13 14.85 -0.22
N GLY A 284 -8.71 13.58 -0.15
CA GLY A 284 -7.72 13.01 -1.07
C GLY A 284 -6.31 13.55 -0.85
N VAL A 285 -5.97 13.89 0.40
CA VAL A 285 -4.67 14.44 0.81
C VAL A 285 -3.96 13.44 1.71
N GLY A 286 -2.92 12.82 1.20
CA GLY A 286 -2.10 11.81 1.84
C GLY A 286 -1.05 11.33 0.84
N ARG A 287 0.06 10.79 1.30
CA ARG A 287 1.01 10.14 0.39
C ARG A 287 0.47 8.80 -0.07
N ASN A 288 -0.11 8.04 0.87
CA ASN A 288 -0.93 6.87 0.58
C ASN A 288 -2.36 7.10 1.06
N LEU A 289 -3.29 6.38 0.47
CA LEU A 289 -4.66 6.27 0.95
C LEU A 289 -4.97 4.80 1.27
N THR A 290 -5.64 4.60 2.39
CA THR A 290 -6.15 3.30 2.81
C THR A 290 -7.64 3.27 2.56
N TYR A 291 -8.09 2.31 1.76
CA TYR A 291 -9.50 2.08 1.43
C TYR A 291 -10.00 0.86 2.18
N TYR A 292 -11.08 1.01 2.90
CA TYR A 292 -11.78 -0.06 3.60
C TYR A 292 -13.04 -0.39 2.83
N CYS A 293 -13.15 -1.62 2.35
CA CYS A 293 -14.21 -2.01 1.44
C CYS A 293 -14.92 -3.28 1.88
N SER A 294 -16.22 -3.35 1.62
CA SER A 294 -17.00 -4.58 1.69
C SER A 294 -17.46 -4.97 0.28
N ILE A 295 -17.92 -6.20 0.11
CA ILE A 295 -18.59 -6.64 -1.12
C ILE A 295 -20.04 -6.19 -1.06
N GLU A 296 -20.57 -5.59 -2.13
CA GLU A 296 -22.00 -5.34 -2.29
C GLU A 296 -22.76 -6.68 -2.30
N LYS A 297 -23.83 -6.75 -1.52
CA LYS A 297 -24.70 -7.94 -1.44
C LYS A 297 -25.69 -7.95 -2.59
#